data_fcb69ace48c14002e8c333dc778e6ed7
#
_entry.id   fcb69ace48c14002e8c333dc778e6ed7
#
_cell.length_a   1.000
_cell.length_b   1.000
_cell.length_c   1.000
_cell.angle_alpha   90.00
_cell.angle_beta   90.00
_cell.angle_gamma   90.00
#
_symmetry.space_group_name_H-M   'P 1'
#
loop_
_entity.id
_entity.type
_entity.pdbx_description
1 polymer ?
#
loop_
_entity_poly.entity_id
_entity_poly.type
_entity_poly.pdbx_seq_one_letter_code
_entity_poly.pdbx_strand_id
1 'polypeptide(L)'
;MKLLIFFFLFYNLYAIEDNNEYSLRFAYGYASEKDLGEILAGDFSSHPRDLTVYALDGGYLLKKEIFDWPMDIYLKGGLAYYNEDQFSNTFEATFYAKAYLNLDFWSNRIRLGAAEGISYTKDILETEMIEAIQDKEPTSKFLNYLDLSIDFDLGKLVRYKSMKETYVGYALKHRSGVFGLYNGVHGGSNYNTFYLEKNF
;
A
#
# COMPACT_ATOMS: atom_id res chain seq x y z
N MET A 1 17.65 -20.46 -5.31
CA MET A 1 16.38 -21.20 -5.30
C MET A 1 15.18 -20.39 -4.87
N LYS A 2 15.29 -19.41 -3.97
CA LYS A 2 14.16 -18.57 -3.51
C LYS A 2 13.63 -17.56 -4.57
N LEU A 3 14.48 -17.09 -5.47
CA LEU A 3 14.10 -16.15 -6.55
C LEU A 3 13.30 -16.82 -7.67
N LEU A 4 13.53 -18.11 -7.94
CA LEU A 4 12.83 -18.87 -8.98
C LEU A 4 11.34 -19.12 -8.64
N ILE A 5 10.99 -19.25 -7.36
CA ILE A 5 9.60 -19.48 -6.91
C ILE A 5 8.74 -18.25 -7.17
N PHE A 6 9.32 -17.05 -7.03
CA PHE A 6 8.62 -15.78 -7.29
C PHE A 6 8.28 -15.63 -8.78
N PHE A 7 9.19 -16.01 -9.67
CA PHE A 7 8.95 -16.01 -11.13
C PHE A 7 7.91 -17.03 -11.55
N PHE A 8 7.84 -18.19 -10.88
CA PHE A 8 6.87 -19.25 -11.20
C PHE A 8 5.43 -18.90 -10.81
N LEU A 9 5.23 -18.16 -9.73
CA LEU A 9 3.90 -17.64 -9.33
C LEU A 9 3.35 -16.66 -10.37
N PHE A 10 4.19 -15.80 -10.94
CA PHE A 10 3.75 -14.88 -11.99
C PHE A 10 3.48 -15.58 -13.35
N TYR A 11 4.15 -16.70 -13.65
CA TYR A 11 4.00 -17.38 -14.92
C TYR A 11 2.65 -18.10 -15.08
N ASN A 12 2.07 -18.59 -13.99
CA ASN A 12 0.76 -19.28 -14.00
C ASN A 12 -0.45 -18.32 -13.98
N LEU A 13 -0.25 -17.02 -13.73
CA LEU A 13 -1.32 -16.01 -13.79
C LEU A 13 -1.69 -15.62 -15.24
N TYR A 14 -0.98 -16.14 -16.24
CA TYR A 14 -1.20 -15.86 -17.66
C TYR A 14 -2.39 -16.59 -18.31
N ALA A 15 -3.07 -17.49 -17.61
CA ALA A 15 -4.08 -18.36 -18.18
C ALA A 15 -5.53 -17.94 -17.87
N ILE A 16 -5.76 -16.76 -17.28
CA ILE A 16 -7.10 -16.26 -16.99
C ILE A 16 -7.49 -15.24 -18.05
N GLU A 17 -8.62 -15.49 -18.72
CA GLU A 17 -9.19 -14.64 -19.76
C GLU A 17 -9.26 -13.14 -19.38
N ASP A 18 -9.28 -12.28 -20.39
CA ASP A 18 -9.17 -10.79 -20.41
C ASP A 18 -10.09 -9.97 -19.46
N ASN A 19 -10.58 -10.57 -18.38
CA ASN A 19 -11.45 -9.88 -17.41
C ASN A 19 -10.68 -9.30 -16.22
N ASN A 20 -9.48 -8.92 -16.26
CA ASN A 20 -8.65 -8.24 -15.24
C ASN A 20 -9.40 -7.78 -13.97
N GLU A 21 -10.08 -8.76 -13.32
CA GLU A 21 -10.92 -8.50 -12.14
C GLU A 21 -10.13 -8.60 -10.83
N TYR A 22 -8.95 -9.21 -10.88
CA TYR A 22 -8.13 -9.44 -9.71
C TYR A 22 -6.84 -8.64 -9.78
N SER A 23 -6.30 -8.30 -8.63
CA SER A 23 -4.97 -7.69 -8.51
C SER A 23 -4.16 -8.39 -7.43
N LEU A 24 -2.85 -8.42 -7.62
CA LEU A 24 -1.88 -8.84 -6.61
C LEU A 24 -0.78 -7.78 -6.53
N ARG A 25 -0.55 -7.23 -5.34
CA ARG A 25 0.46 -6.21 -5.08
C ARG A 25 1.47 -6.72 -4.05
N PHE A 26 2.74 -6.63 -4.36
CA PHE A 26 3.83 -6.77 -3.40
C PHE A 26 4.48 -5.41 -3.19
N ALA A 27 4.67 -5.01 -1.93
CA ALA A 27 5.30 -3.76 -1.56
C ALA A 27 6.43 -3.99 -0.54
N TYR A 28 7.44 -3.12 -0.63
CA TYR A 28 8.51 -2.99 0.34
C TYR A 28 8.73 -1.51 0.65
N GLY A 29 8.99 -1.18 1.90
CA GLY A 29 9.21 0.20 2.29
C GLY A 29 9.84 0.37 3.65
N TYR A 30 10.01 1.64 4.01
CA TYR A 30 10.63 2.08 5.25
C TYR A 30 9.75 3.11 5.96
N ALA A 31 9.84 3.15 7.30
CA ALA A 31 9.13 4.12 8.11
C ALA A 31 9.63 5.55 7.86
N SER A 32 8.75 6.50 8.01
CA SER A 32 9.07 7.93 8.06
C SER A 32 8.81 8.46 9.46
N GLU A 33 9.64 9.40 9.91
CA GLU A 33 9.39 10.19 11.13
C GLU A 33 8.49 11.42 10.86
N LYS A 34 8.15 11.63 9.57
CA LYS A 34 7.40 12.79 9.12
C LYS A 34 5.91 12.54 9.17
N ASP A 35 5.16 13.59 9.50
CA ASP A 35 3.71 13.59 9.43
C ASP A 35 3.20 13.41 8.00
N LEU A 36 1.97 12.90 7.88
CA LEU A 36 1.32 12.70 6.57
C LEU A 36 1.38 13.98 5.71
N GLY A 37 1.13 15.16 6.30
CA GLY A 37 1.15 16.43 5.59
C GLY A 37 2.54 16.84 5.08
N GLU A 38 3.59 16.57 5.84
CA GLU A 38 4.98 16.84 5.44
C GLU A 38 5.41 15.93 4.28
N ILE A 39 5.04 14.63 4.33
CA ILE A 39 5.34 13.69 3.24
C ILE A 39 4.61 14.11 1.96
N LEU A 40 3.34 14.52 2.05
CA LEU A 40 2.59 15.03 0.90
C LEU A 40 3.16 16.36 0.35
N ALA A 41 3.83 17.13 1.20
CA ALA A 41 4.58 18.32 0.78
C ALA A 41 5.96 18.01 0.17
N GLY A 42 6.37 16.73 0.14
CA GLY A 42 7.60 16.25 -0.52
C GLY A 42 8.75 15.93 0.43
N ASP A 43 8.53 15.86 1.74
CA ASP A 43 9.56 15.40 2.69
C ASP A 43 9.45 13.89 2.92
N PHE A 44 10.25 13.12 2.18
CA PHE A 44 10.32 11.66 2.25
C PHE A 44 11.42 11.14 3.19
N SER A 45 11.79 11.90 4.22
CA SER A 45 12.83 11.51 5.17
C SER A 45 12.49 10.18 5.84
N SER A 46 13.48 9.30 5.91
CA SER A 46 13.33 8.02 6.63
C SER A 46 13.42 8.22 8.13
N HIS A 47 12.78 7.32 8.86
CA HIS A 47 12.95 7.22 10.30
C HIS A 47 14.43 6.93 10.65
N PRO A 48 14.97 7.48 11.75
CA PRO A 48 16.38 7.24 12.16
C PRO A 48 16.69 5.77 12.46
N ARG A 49 15.67 5.00 12.85
CA ARG A 49 15.77 3.55 13.10
C ARG A 49 15.49 2.77 11.80
N ASP A 50 16.06 1.58 11.69
CA ASP A 50 15.87 0.70 10.52
C ASP A 50 14.55 -0.07 10.61
N LEU A 51 13.44 0.66 10.42
CA LEU A 51 12.07 0.14 10.47
C LEU A 51 11.57 -0.07 9.05
N THR A 52 11.27 -1.32 8.68
CA THR A 52 10.86 -1.67 7.32
C THR A 52 9.58 -2.49 7.28
N VAL A 53 8.90 -2.48 6.14
CA VAL A 53 7.66 -3.22 5.91
C VAL A 53 7.72 -4.00 4.60
N TYR A 54 7.22 -5.24 4.64
CA TYR A 54 6.89 -6.05 3.47
C TYR A 54 5.39 -6.29 3.47
N ALA A 55 4.72 -6.00 2.37
CA ALA A 55 3.27 -6.18 2.26
C ALA A 55 2.90 -6.96 1.02
N LEU A 56 1.84 -7.76 1.13
CA LEU A 56 1.22 -8.50 0.05
C LEU A 56 -0.29 -8.25 0.11
N ASP A 57 -0.84 -7.65 -0.96
CA ASP A 57 -2.27 -7.33 -1.05
C ASP A 57 -2.90 -8.04 -2.25
N GLY A 58 -4.05 -8.66 -2.03
CA GLY A 58 -4.95 -9.13 -3.07
C GLY A 58 -6.12 -8.18 -3.26
N GLY A 59 -6.64 -8.06 -4.48
CA GLY A 59 -7.77 -7.18 -4.77
C GLY A 59 -8.74 -7.78 -5.76
N TYR A 60 -10.00 -7.36 -5.63
CA TYR A 60 -11.09 -7.65 -6.56
C TYR A 60 -11.67 -6.35 -7.09
N LEU A 61 -11.80 -6.24 -8.39
CA LEU A 61 -12.38 -5.09 -9.07
C LEU A 61 -13.89 -5.04 -8.85
N LEU A 62 -14.37 -4.01 -8.17
CA LEU A 62 -15.79 -3.81 -7.94
C LEU A 62 -16.45 -3.12 -9.14
N LYS A 63 -15.79 -2.13 -9.71
CA LYS A 63 -16.32 -1.36 -10.83
C LYS A 63 -15.22 -0.62 -11.60
N LYS A 64 -15.31 -0.61 -12.92
CA LYS A 64 -14.55 0.25 -13.84
C LYS A 64 -15.33 1.52 -14.17
N GLU A 65 -14.60 2.59 -14.46
CA GLU A 65 -15.13 3.85 -15.02
C GLU A 65 -16.34 4.38 -14.24
N ILE A 66 -16.14 4.64 -12.92
CA ILE A 66 -17.21 5.15 -12.07
C ILE A 66 -17.65 6.55 -12.51
N PHE A 67 -18.96 6.75 -12.69
CA PHE A 67 -19.57 8.01 -13.13
C PHE A 67 -19.00 8.56 -14.45
N ASP A 68 -18.65 7.66 -15.38
CA ASP A 68 -18.00 7.98 -16.66
C ASP A 68 -16.62 8.65 -16.52
N TRP A 69 -16.04 8.59 -15.34
CA TRP A 69 -14.66 8.98 -15.08
C TRP A 69 -13.72 7.78 -15.27
N PRO A 70 -12.48 7.99 -15.71
CA PRO A 70 -11.50 6.92 -15.86
C PRO A 70 -10.99 6.44 -14.49
N MET A 71 -11.92 6.03 -13.63
CA MET A 71 -11.65 5.67 -12.24
C MET A 71 -12.20 4.28 -11.92
N ASP A 72 -11.31 3.38 -11.52
CA ASP A 72 -11.63 2.00 -11.13
C ASP A 72 -11.62 1.87 -9.61
N ILE A 73 -12.56 1.08 -9.06
CA ILE A 73 -12.61 0.78 -7.62
C ILE A 73 -12.39 -0.70 -7.38
N TYR A 74 -11.47 -0.97 -6.46
CA TYR A 74 -11.13 -2.31 -5.97
C TYR A 74 -11.48 -2.45 -4.50
N LEU A 75 -11.92 -3.63 -4.11
CA LEU A 75 -11.91 -4.08 -2.73
C LEU A 75 -10.63 -4.89 -2.53
N LYS A 76 -9.84 -4.53 -1.53
CA LYS A 76 -8.53 -5.14 -1.30
C LYS A 76 -8.39 -5.64 0.14
N GLY A 77 -7.61 -6.70 0.30
CA GLY A 77 -7.17 -7.19 1.60
C GLY A 77 -5.67 -7.52 1.54
N GLY A 78 -4.97 -7.28 2.63
CA GLY A 78 -3.53 -7.45 2.67
C GLY A 78 -3.01 -7.98 3.99
N LEU A 79 -1.80 -8.53 3.91
CA LEU A 79 -0.98 -8.89 5.06
C LEU A 79 0.35 -8.16 4.94
N ALA A 80 0.85 -7.63 6.06
CA ALA A 80 2.17 -7.04 6.11
C ALA A 80 2.99 -7.60 7.27
N TYR A 81 4.30 -7.60 7.08
CA TYR A 81 5.29 -7.94 8.08
C TYR A 81 6.18 -6.73 8.30
N TYR A 82 6.24 -6.27 9.55
CA TYR A 82 7.06 -5.17 10.00
C TYR A 82 8.32 -5.71 10.67
N ASN A 83 9.46 -5.27 10.17
CA ASN A 83 10.74 -5.48 10.79
C ASN A 83 11.03 -4.26 11.66
N GLU A 84 11.02 -4.47 12.97
CA GLU A 84 11.20 -3.45 13.98
C GLU A 84 12.65 -3.48 14.49
N ASP A 85 13.14 -2.40 15.09
CA ASP A 85 14.51 -2.29 15.59
C ASP A 85 14.63 -2.71 17.07
N GLN A 86 13.88 -2.06 17.95
CA GLN A 86 13.95 -2.30 19.40
C GLN A 86 12.74 -3.08 19.93
N PHE A 87 11.72 -3.30 19.11
CA PHE A 87 10.54 -4.07 19.45
C PHE A 87 10.52 -5.39 18.68
N SER A 88 9.61 -6.27 19.06
CA SER A 88 9.42 -7.52 18.33
C SER A 88 8.77 -7.24 16.98
N ASN A 89 9.30 -7.87 15.94
CA ASN A 89 8.68 -7.86 14.61
C ASN A 89 7.21 -8.28 14.68
N THR A 90 6.37 -7.62 13.91
CA THR A 90 4.93 -7.83 13.98
C THR A 90 4.26 -7.98 12.62
N PHE A 91 3.01 -8.43 12.63
CA PHE A 91 2.18 -8.61 11.45
C PHE A 91 0.98 -7.67 11.49
N GLU A 92 0.53 -7.29 10.31
CA GLU A 92 -0.69 -6.53 10.09
C GLU A 92 -1.61 -7.26 9.13
N ALA A 93 -2.91 -7.10 9.34
CA ALA A 93 -3.94 -7.41 8.36
C ALA A 93 -4.70 -6.14 8.01
N THR A 94 -4.93 -5.91 6.71
CA THR A 94 -5.66 -4.75 6.20
C THR A 94 -6.86 -5.18 5.37
N PHE A 95 -7.91 -4.34 5.41
CA PHE A 95 -9.07 -4.47 4.53
C PHE A 95 -9.54 -3.08 4.13
N TYR A 96 -9.60 -2.79 2.81
CA TYR A 96 -9.81 -1.43 2.32
C TYR A 96 -10.42 -1.38 0.92
N ALA A 97 -11.10 -0.28 0.61
CA ALA A 97 -11.48 0.08 -0.74
C ALA A 97 -10.39 0.98 -1.35
N LYS A 98 -10.03 0.76 -2.61
CA LYS A 98 -9.04 1.56 -3.33
C LYS A 98 -9.57 2.03 -4.66
N ALA A 99 -9.55 3.34 -4.86
CA ALA A 99 -9.84 3.98 -6.14
C ALA A 99 -8.54 4.26 -6.88
N TYR A 100 -8.54 3.99 -8.19
CA TYR A 100 -7.46 4.35 -9.10
C TYR A 100 -8.01 5.26 -10.20
N LEU A 101 -7.50 6.48 -10.29
CA LEU A 101 -7.71 7.37 -11.42
C LEU A 101 -6.69 7.03 -12.51
N ASN A 102 -7.18 6.55 -13.65
CA ASN A 102 -6.36 6.14 -14.80
C ASN A 102 -6.11 7.35 -15.72
N LEU A 103 -4.87 7.75 -15.86
CA LEU A 103 -4.44 8.84 -16.73
C LEU A 103 -3.65 8.26 -17.91
N ASP A 104 -4.28 8.15 -19.06
CA ASP A 104 -3.65 7.64 -20.29
C ASP A 104 -3.01 8.78 -21.10
N PHE A 105 -1.72 8.65 -21.44
CA PHE A 105 -0.98 9.62 -22.23
C PHE A 105 0.15 8.93 -23.02
N TRP A 106 0.37 9.37 -24.26
CA TRP A 106 1.42 8.86 -25.16
C TRP A 106 1.58 7.33 -25.18
N SER A 107 0.48 6.60 -25.18
CA SER A 107 0.47 5.13 -25.13
C SER A 107 0.96 4.53 -23.80
N ASN A 108 1.05 5.31 -22.75
CA ASN A 108 1.31 4.86 -21.39
C ASN A 108 0.13 5.13 -20.48
N ARG A 109 0.16 4.61 -19.25
CA ARG A 109 -0.82 4.86 -18.19
C ARG A 109 -0.11 5.19 -16.91
N ILE A 110 -0.54 6.27 -16.25
CA ILE A 110 -0.28 6.57 -14.85
C ILE A 110 -1.58 6.31 -14.09
N ARG A 111 -1.48 5.69 -12.91
CA ARG A 111 -2.61 5.63 -11.97
C ARG A 111 -2.29 6.47 -10.73
N LEU A 112 -3.25 7.30 -10.32
CA LEU A 112 -3.26 7.91 -9.00
C LEU A 112 -4.22 7.12 -8.14
N GLY A 113 -3.73 6.55 -7.05
CA GLY A 113 -4.50 5.70 -6.16
C GLY A 113 -4.77 6.33 -4.81
N ALA A 114 -5.99 6.19 -4.31
CA ALA A 114 -6.36 6.52 -2.94
C ALA A 114 -7.17 5.37 -2.34
N ALA A 115 -6.81 4.96 -1.14
CA ALA A 115 -7.50 3.88 -0.43
C ALA A 115 -7.82 4.29 1.00
N GLU A 116 -8.96 3.77 1.47
CA GLU A 116 -9.45 3.98 2.82
C GLU A 116 -9.97 2.66 3.37
N GLY A 117 -9.68 2.37 4.65
CA GLY A 117 -10.11 1.14 5.28
C GLY A 117 -9.65 0.98 6.72
N ILE A 118 -9.43 -0.26 7.09
CA ILE A 118 -9.06 -0.64 8.45
C ILE A 118 -7.77 -1.46 8.45
N SER A 119 -7.04 -1.34 9.53
CA SER A 119 -5.80 -2.04 9.80
C SER A 119 -5.82 -2.62 11.21
N TYR A 120 -5.38 -3.86 11.35
CA TYR A 120 -5.17 -4.52 12.62
C TYR A 120 -3.74 -5.07 12.69
N THR A 121 -2.96 -4.65 13.69
CA THR A 121 -1.63 -5.19 13.96
C THR A 121 -1.66 -6.16 15.15
N LYS A 122 -0.83 -7.20 15.08
CA LYS A 122 -0.67 -8.14 16.19
C LYS A 122 -0.12 -7.45 17.45
N ASP A 123 0.87 -6.56 17.25
CA ASP A 123 1.47 -5.75 18.31
C ASP A 123 1.53 -4.28 17.84
N ILE A 124 1.67 -3.33 18.77
CA ILE A 124 1.80 -1.91 18.44
C ILE A 124 3.12 -1.69 17.71
N LEU A 125 3.10 -0.95 16.60
CA LEU A 125 4.32 -0.63 15.86
C LEU A 125 5.24 0.28 16.67
N GLU A 126 6.54 0.14 16.48
CA GLU A 126 7.56 0.89 17.21
C GLU A 126 7.39 2.41 17.02
N THR A 127 7.10 2.87 15.80
CA THR A 127 6.80 4.27 15.51
C THR A 127 5.61 4.80 16.31
N GLU A 128 4.51 4.05 16.34
CA GLU A 128 3.28 4.40 17.07
C GLU A 128 3.51 4.42 18.59
N MET A 129 4.32 3.48 19.11
CA MET A 129 4.66 3.44 20.53
C MET A 129 5.55 4.62 20.94
N ILE A 130 6.51 5.01 20.10
CA ILE A 130 7.39 6.17 20.37
C ILE A 130 6.55 7.44 20.42
N GLU A 131 5.69 7.67 19.43
CA GLU A 131 4.82 8.84 19.39
C GLU A 131 3.87 8.89 20.59
N ALA A 132 3.22 7.77 20.89
CA ALA A 132 2.31 7.70 22.05
C ALA A 132 2.99 7.99 23.40
N ILE A 133 4.25 7.58 23.58
CA ILE A 133 5.02 7.90 24.78
C ILE A 133 5.36 9.40 24.86
N GLN A 134 5.76 10.00 23.73
CA GLN A 134 6.12 11.41 23.63
C GLN A 134 4.91 12.31 23.92
N ASP A 135 3.76 11.99 23.33
CA ASP A 135 2.56 12.81 23.40
C ASP A 135 1.63 12.43 24.58
N LYS A 136 1.96 11.36 25.30
CA LYS A 136 1.16 10.79 26.41
C LYS A 136 -0.22 10.35 25.95
N GLU A 137 -0.28 9.75 24.78
CA GLU A 137 -1.50 9.28 24.16
C GLU A 137 -1.67 7.74 24.27
N PRO A 138 -2.91 7.23 24.12
CA PRO A 138 -3.15 5.80 24.06
C PRO A 138 -2.64 5.20 22.74
N THR A 139 -2.44 3.89 22.71
CA THR A 139 -2.14 3.12 21.52
C THR A 139 -3.30 2.19 21.15
N SER A 140 -3.39 1.79 19.89
CA SER A 140 -4.39 0.84 19.44
C SER A 140 -3.82 -0.11 18.37
N LYS A 141 -4.16 -1.39 18.50
CA LYS A 141 -3.88 -2.40 17.45
C LYS A 141 -4.79 -2.23 16.24
N PHE A 142 -5.96 -1.64 16.42
CA PHE A 142 -6.95 -1.41 15.38
C PHE A 142 -7.02 0.08 15.07
N LEU A 143 -6.58 0.45 13.87
CA LEU A 143 -6.53 1.82 13.38
C LEU A 143 -7.15 1.93 11.99
N ASN A 144 -7.38 3.15 11.56
CA ASN A 144 -7.66 3.49 10.19
C ASN A 144 -6.46 3.15 9.29
N TYR A 145 -6.74 2.77 8.05
CA TYR A 145 -5.78 2.52 6.99
C TYR A 145 -6.02 3.48 5.82
N LEU A 146 -5.00 4.25 5.48
CA LEU A 146 -4.97 5.10 4.28
C LEU A 146 -3.77 4.69 3.41
N ASP A 147 -3.97 4.60 2.09
CA ASP A 147 -2.89 4.35 1.12
C ASP A 147 -3.05 5.32 -0.05
N LEU A 148 -2.06 6.17 -0.26
CA LEU A 148 -1.99 7.10 -1.38
C LEU A 148 -0.87 6.65 -2.32
N SER A 149 -1.15 6.52 -3.61
CA SER A 149 -0.17 5.92 -4.53
C SER A 149 -0.14 6.58 -5.90
N ILE A 150 1.03 6.46 -6.53
CA ILE A 150 1.23 6.77 -7.94
C ILE A 150 2.00 5.62 -8.58
N ASP A 151 1.56 5.17 -9.75
CA ASP A 151 2.21 4.10 -10.48
C ASP A 151 2.14 4.25 -12.01
N PHE A 152 2.92 3.44 -12.70
CA PHE A 152 3.04 3.40 -14.15
C PHE A 152 2.85 1.98 -14.67
N ASP A 153 2.13 1.81 -15.78
CA ASP A 153 2.03 0.53 -16.49
C ASP A 153 3.40 0.18 -17.11
N LEU A 154 4.09 -0.77 -16.51
CA LEU A 154 5.41 -1.20 -16.95
C LEU A 154 5.36 -1.82 -18.35
N GLY A 155 4.31 -2.58 -18.68
CA GLY A 155 4.17 -3.21 -20.00
C GLY A 155 3.96 -2.21 -21.11
N LYS A 156 3.22 -1.13 -20.86
CA LYS A 156 3.07 -0.02 -21.80
C LYS A 156 4.38 0.77 -21.92
N LEU A 157 5.06 1.03 -20.81
CA LEU A 157 6.32 1.78 -20.77
C LEU A 157 7.42 1.08 -21.58
N VAL A 158 7.63 -0.22 -21.39
CA VAL A 158 8.64 -1.01 -22.11
C VAL A 158 8.14 -1.60 -23.44
N ARG A 159 6.88 -1.34 -23.81
CA ARG A 159 6.20 -1.87 -25.02
C ARG A 159 6.20 -3.40 -25.09
N TYR A 160 6.10 -4.07 -23.96
CA TYR A 160 6.08 -5.52 -23.87
C TYR A 160 4.70 -6.04 -23.45
N LYS A 161 3.99 -6.67 -24.40
CA LYS A 161 2.57 -7.03 -24.23
C LYS A 161 2.27 -7.92 -23.01
N SER A 162 3.15 -8.87 -22.71
CA SER A 162 2.95 -9.77 -21.57
C SER A 162 3.10 -9.10 -20.20
N MET A 163 3.66 -7.89 -20.14
CA MET A 163 3.73 -7.07 -18.92
C MET A 163 2.65 -5.99 -18.83
N LYS A 164 1.68 -5.95 -19.75
CA LYS A 164 0.52 -5.06 -19.63
C LYS A 164 -0.18 -5.28 -18.29
N GLU A 165 -0.80 -4.24 -17.75
CA GLU A 165 -1.47 -4.28 -16.45
C GLU A 165 -0.53 -4.69 -15.30
N THR A 166 0.80 -4.52 -15.50
CA THR A 166 1.80 -4.65 -14.46
C THR A 166 2.30 -3.25 -14.11
N TYR A 167 2.03 -2.83 -12.90
CA TYR A 167 2.29 -1.47 -12.43
C TYR A 167 3.46 -1.46 -11.46
N VAL A 168 4.38 -0.52 -11.64
CA VAL A 168 5.44 -0.21 -10.69
C VAL A 168 5.20 1.18 -10.13
N GLY A 169 5.25 1.31 -8.82
CA GLY A 169 4.87 2.57 -8.21
C GLY A 169 5.39 2.78 -6.80
N TYR A 170 5.03 3.95 -6.30
CA TYR A 170 5.24 4.39 -4.93
C TYR A 170 3.89 4.50 -4.24
N ALA A 171 3.83 4.11 -2.96
CA ALA A 171 2.68 4.34 -2.11
C ALA A 171 3.11 4.79 -0.72
N LEU A 172 2.39 5.77 -0.19
CA LEU A 172 2.42 6.13 1.22
C LEU A 172 1.37 5.30 1.94
N LYS A 173 1.84 4.36 2.75
CA LYS A 173 1.02 3.55 3.65
C LYS A 173 0.92 4.26 4.99
N HIS A 174 -0.28 4.63 5.40
CA HIS A 174 -0.54 5.40 6.60
C HIS A 174 -1.55 4.68 7.49
N ARG A 175 -1.26 4.64 8.78
CA ARG A 175 -2.20 4.19 9.83
C ARG A 175 -2.42 5.36 10.78
N SER A 176 -3.66 5.59 11.20
CA SER A 176 -3.96 6.66 12.17
C SER A 176 -5.18 6.38 13.02
N GLY A 177 -5.22 7.08 14.17
CA GLY A 177 -6.38 7.07 15.04
C GLY A 177 -7.51 8.00 14.61
N VAL A 178 -7.36 8.74 13.49
CA VAL A 178 -8.36 9.70 12.95
C VAL A 178 -8.91 10.62 14.03
N PHE A 179 -8.04 11.48 14.58
CA PHE A 179 -8.40 12.45 15.63
C PHE A 179 -9.09 11.84 16.86
N GLY A 180 -8.67 10.64 17.26
CA GLY A 180 -9.21 9.95 18.44
C GLY A 180 -10.40 9.03 18.20
N LEU A 181 -10.87 8.90 16.94
CA LEU A 181 -12.00 8.01 16.60
C LEU A 181 -11.68 6.55 16.94
N TYR A 182 -10.43 6.13 16.76
CA TYR A 182 -9.96 4.80 17.10
C TYR A 182 -9.30 4.79 18.48
N ASN A 183 -10.09 4.44 19.51
CA ASN A 183 -9.65 4.31 20.92
C ASN A 183 -8.95 5.55 21.51
N GLY A 184 -9.26 6.74 21.02
CA GLY A 184 -8.64 7.99 21.49
C GLY A 184 -7.23 8.23 20.99
N VAL A 185 -6.75 7.45 20.01
CA VAL A 185 -5.44 7.65 19.39
C VAL A 185 -5.49 8.82 18.40
N HIS A 186 -4.57 9.76 18.52
CA HIS A 186 -4.47 10.91 17.60
C HIS A 186 -3.33 10.72 16.59
N GLY A 187 -2.27 10.02 16.97
CA GLY A 187 -1.12 9.71 16.15
C GLY A 187 -1.32 8.55 15.17
N GLY A 188 -0.18 8.04 14.68
CA GLY A 188 -0.18 6.92 13.73
C GLY A 188 1.21 6.56 13.23
N SER A 189 1.27 5.97 12.05
CA SER A 189 2.52 5.59 11.40
C SER A 189 2.50 5.82 9.91
N ASN A 190 3.65 6.20 9.36
CA ASN A 190 3.86 6.46 7.95
C ASN A 190 4.97 5.56 7.40
N TYR A 191 4.69 4.85 6.30
CA TYR A 191 5.67 4.05 5.58
C TYR A 191 5.70 4.44 4.11
N ASN A 192 6.87 4.85 3.64
CA ASN A 192 7.16 5.08 2.22
C ASN A 192 7.43 3.74 1.57
N THR A 193 6.57 3.29 0.63
CA THR A 193 6.67 1.97 0.03
C THR A 193 6.82 2.04 -1.49
N PHE A 194 7.61 1.14 -2.05
CA PHE A 194 7.68 0.86 -3.48
C PHE A 194 7.02 -0.48 -3.76
N TYR A 195 6.28 -0.58 -4.84
CA TYR A 195 5.52 -1.77 -5.12
C TYR A 195 5.50 -2.19 -6.58
N LEU A 196 5.20 -3.46 -6.78
CA LEU A 196 4.81 -4.05 -8.04
C LEU A 196 3.39 -4.60 -7.89
N GLU A 197 2.48 -4.19 -8.76
CA GLU A 197 1.10 -4.69 -8.81
C GLU A 197 0.81 -5.27 -10.19
N LYS A 198 0.19 -6.45 -10.24
CA LYS A 198 -0.30 -7.08 -11.46
C LYS A 198 -1.82 -7.22 -11.36
N ASN A 199 -2.51 -6.75 -12.41
CA ASN A 199 -3.93 -7.05 -12.64
C ASN A 199 -4.06 -8.22 -13.62
N PHE A 200 -5.03 -9.11 -13.39
CA PHE A 200 -5.27 -10.32 -14.17
C PHE A 200 -6.71 -10.81 -14.03
#